data_e550b24bf4390920cdfabfac006b4943
#
_entry.id   e550b24bf4390920cdfabfac006b4943
#
_cell.length_a   1.000
_cell.length_b   1.000
_cell.length_c   1.000
_cell.angle_alpha   90.00
_cell.angle_beta   90.00
_cell.angle_gamma   90.00
#
_symmetry.space_group_name_H-M   'P 1'
#
loop_
_entity.id
_entity.type
_entity.pdbx_description
1 polymer ?
#
loop_
_entity_poly.entity_id
_entity_poly.type
_entity_poly.pdbx_seq_one_letter_code
_entity_poly.pdbx_strand_id
1 'polypeptide(L)'
;MNTNLAREEVVDVVDNVIPNIHALENTEVSNENILKRQSPYRYIKRFMDVILATIALVVLSPIFLIIAIAIKIESKGPVFFKHTRIGKNGKIIKLYKFRSMVINAEELIKSFTPEQMKEYKENYKLTNDPRITKIGKFLRKTSLDELPQLLNIIKGDLSIIGPRPVVTDELKKYGANTEKFLSVTPGLTGYWAANGRSCTTYEQRMQMELYYIDNLSLKMDIKVFF
;
A
#
# COMPACT_ATOMS: atom_id res chain seq x y z
N MET A 1 23.67 0.81 4.44
CA MET A 1 23.49 -0.32 5.34
C MET A 1 21.98 -0.55 5.47
N ASN A 2 21.50 -1.49 5.11
CA ASN A 2 21.25 -2.77 4.65
C ASN A 2 19.88 -2.90 3.97
N THR A 3 19.78 -2.54 2.69
CA THR A 3 18.58 -2.82 1.89
C THR A 3 18.46 -4.31 1.56
N ASN A 4 19.54 -5.07 1.70
CA ASN A 4 19.57 -6.51 1.41
C ASN A 4 19.05 -7.35 2.58
N LEU A 5 19.37 -7.03 3.84
CA LEU A 5 18.84 -7.75 5.00
C LEU A 5 17.32 -7.64 5.12
N ALA A 6 16.76 -6.42 4.93
CA ALA A 6 15.31 -6.26 4.94
C ALA A 6 14.61 -6.97 3.76
N ARG A 7 15.34 -7.23 2.67
CA ARG A 7 14.82 -7.97 1.51
C ARG A 7 14.85 -9.48 1.76
N GLU A 8 15.90 -9.98 2.38
CA GLU A 8 16.03 -11.39 2.76
C GLU A 8 15.01 -11.76 3.85
N GLU A 9 14.88 -10.96 4.91
CA GLU A 9 13.86 -11.17 5.95
C GLU A 9 12.43 -11.18 5.41
N VAL A 10 12.09 -10.34 4.43
CA VAL A 10 10.75 -10.30 3.83
C VAL A 10 10.54 -11.51 2.90
N VAL A 11 11.55 -11.94 2.17
CA VAL A 11 11.49 -13.17 1.32
C VAL A 11 11.29 -14.38 2.21
N ASP A 12 12.10 -14.55 3.24
CA ASP A 12 11.99 -15.70 4.18
C ASP A 12 10.63 -15.76 4.88
N VAL A 13 10.03 -14.61 5.22
CA VAL A 13 8.69 -14.60 5.85
C VAL A 13 7.59 -14.85 4.84
N VAL A 14 7.71 -14.37 3.61
CA VAL A 14 6.74 -14.67 2.54
C VAL A 14 6.78 -16.17 2.22
N ASP A 15 7.96 -16.76 2.08
CA ASP A 15 8.14 -18.18 1.81
C ASP A 15 7.68 -19.08 2.98
N ASN A 16 7.81 -18.60 4.23
CA ASN A 16 7.31 -19.32 5.42
C ASN A 16 5.79 -19.18 5.63
N VAL A 17 5.18 -18.07 5.19
CA VAL A 17 3.72 -17.85 5.29
C VAL A 17 2.98 -18.48 4.13
N ILE A 18 3.64 -18.62 2.98
CA ILE A 18 3.12 -19.26 1.77
C ILE A 18 4.19 -20.25 1.29
N PRO A 19 4.26 -21.46 1.88
CA PRO A 19 5.17 -22.47 1.38
C PRO A 19 4.87 -22.72 -0.11
N ASN A 20 5.86 -22.52 -0.97
CA ASN A 20 5.74 -22.62 -2.43
C ASN A 20 5.03 -21.46 -3.13
N ILE A 21 5.34 -20.20 -2.79
CA ILE A 21 4.83 -19.04 -3.55
C ILE A 21 5.14 -19.16 -5.06
N HIS A 22 6.25 -19.81 -5.43
CA HIS A 22 6.59 -20.13 -6.81
C HIS A 22 5.76 -21.28 -7.40
N ALA A 23 5.16 -22.14 -6.55
CA ALA A 23 4.24 -23.19 -6.99
C ALA A 23 2.82 -22.64 -7.23
N LEU A 24 2.50 -21.41 -6.77
CA LEU A 24 1.23 -20.75 -7.10
C LEU A 24 1.08 -20.39 -8.58
N GLU A 25 2.17 -20.40 -9.34
CA GLU A 25 2.09 -20.36 -10.81
C GLU A 25 1.46 -21.63 -11.40
N ASN A 26 1.45 -22.74 -10.66
CA ASN A 26 1.05 -24.08 -11.12
C ASN A 26 -0.13 -24.70 -10.35
N THR A 27 -0.64 -24.10 -9.26
CA THR A 27 -1.79 -24.64 -8.54
C THR A 27 -3.10 -24.15 -9.15
N GLU A 28 -4.07 -25.05 -9.25
CA GLU A 28 -5.45 -24.81 -9.66
C GLU A 28 -6.12 -23.78 -8.73
N VAL A 29 -5.81 -22.51 -8.99
CA VAL A 29 -6.67 -21.39 -8.56
C VAL A 29 -8.04 -21.70 -9.16
N SER A 30 -9.09 -21.78 -8.35
CA SER A 30 -10.43 -22.12 -8.79
C SER A 30 -10.75 -21.51 -10.15
N ASN A 31 -11.35 -22.29 -11.05
CA ASN A 31 -11.61 -21.88 -12.44
C ASN A 31 -12.29 -20.51 -12.57
N GLU A 32 -13.10 -20.09 -11.59
CA GLU A 32 -13.69 -18.75 -11.53
C GLU A 32 -12.67 -17.62 -11.39
N ASN A 33 -11.61 -17.83 -10.59
CA ASN A 33 -10.56 -16.81 -10.41
C ASN A 33 -9.65 -16.71 -11.65
N ILE A 34 -9.46 -17.84 -12.37
CA ILE A 34 -8.73 -17.85 -13.64
C ILE A 34 -9.53 -17.11 -14.73
N LEU A 35 -10.83 -17.34 -14.81
CA LEU A 35 -11.72 -16.65 -15.75
C LEU A 35 -11.79 -15.16 -15.46
N LYS A 36 -11.86 -14.73 -14.21
CA LYS A 36 -11.76 -13.31 -13.81
C LYS A 36 -10.38 -12.71 -14.13
N ARG A 37 -9.29 -13.50 -14.05
CA ARG A 37 -7.94 -13.08 -14.46
C ARG A 37 -7.80 -12.82 -15.95
N GLN A 38 -8.52 -13.56 -16.78
CA GLN A 38 -8.50 -13.44 -18.24
C GLN A 38 -9.60 -12.51 -18.80
N SER A 39 -10.44 -11.94 -17.93
CA SER A 39 -11.55 -11.10 -18.34
C SER A 39 -11.06 -9.82 -19.02
N PRO A 40 -11.76 -9.34 -20.07
CA PRO A 40 -11.49 -8.05 -20.73
C PRO A 40 -11.42 -6.88 -19.76
N TYR A 41 -12.18 -6.95 -18.64
CA TYR A 41 -12.14 -5.99 -17.53
C TYR A 41 -10.72 -5.68 -17.05
N ARG A 42 -9.84 -6.67 -16.92
CA ARG A 42 -8.46 -6.48 -16.44
C ARG A 42 -7.64 -5.56 -17.35
N TYR A 43 -7.79 -5.72 -18.66
CA TYR A 43 -7.10 -4.89 -19.64
C TYR A 43 -7.66 -3.48 -19.66
N ILE A 44 -9.00 -3.35 -19.63
CA ILE A 44 -9.69 -2.05 -19.56
C ILE A 44 -9.26 -1.32 -18.28
N LYS A 45 -9.32 -2.00 -17.13
CA LYS A 45 -8.89 -1.45 -15.85
C LYS A 45 -7.45 -0.95 -15.91
N ARG A 46 -6.51 -1.77 -16.41
CA ARG A 46 -5.11 -1.40 -16.51
C ARG A 46 -4.89 -0.19 -17.40
N PHE A 47 -5.58 -0.14 -18.53
CA PHE A 47 -5.55 1.01 -19.45
C PHE A 47 -6.05 2.28 -18.77
N MET A 48 -7.19 2.21 -18.08
CA MET A 48 -7.75 3.33 -17.31
C MET A 48 -6.81 3.77 -16.19
N ASP A 49 -6.25 2.83 -15.43
CA ASP A 49 -5.29 3.12 -14.36
C ASP A 49 -4.10 3.95 -14.88
N VAL A 50 -3.51 3.54 -16.01
CA VAL A 50 -2.34 4.23 -16.59
C VAL A 50 -2.72 5.63 -17.08
N ILE A 51 -3.83 5.76 -17.81
CA ILE A 51 -4.27 7.06 -18.34
C ILE A 51 -4.58 8.02 -17.20
N LEU A 52 -5.42 7.61 -16.25
CA LEU A 52 -5.85 8.48 -15.16
C LEU A 52 -4.67 8.85 -14.25
N ALA A 53 -3.78 7.90 -13.94
CA ALA A 53 -2.59 8.19 -13.15
C ALA A 53 -1.63 9.15 -13.87
N THR A 54 -1.48 9.03 -15.19
CA THR A 54 -0.64 9.93 -15.99
C THR A 54 -1.23 11.34 -16.04
N ILE A 55 -2.54 11.46 -16.30
CA ILE A 55 -3.22 12.75 -16.29
C ILE A 55 -3.09 13.40 -14.90
N ALA A 56 -3.37 12.64 -13.84
CA ALA A 56 -3.23 13.14 -12.47
C ALA A 56 -1.80 13.59 -12.15
N LEU A 57 -0.78 12.85 -12.60
CA LEU A 57 0.61 13.21 -12.38
C LEU A 57 0.98 14.53 -13.09
N VAL A 58 0.51 14.73 -14.33
CA VAL A 58 0.75 15.97 -15.08
C VAL A 58 0.03 17.15 -14.43
N VAL A 59 -1.25 17.00 -14.13
CA VAL A 59 -2.08 18.07 -13.52
C VAL A 59 -1.58 18.45 -12.13
N LEU A 60 -1.15 17.48 -11.32
CA LEU A 60 -0.66 17.70 -9.96
C LEU A 60 0.84 18.04 -9.91
N SER A 61 1.55 18.08 -11.03
CA SER A 61 3.00 18.35 -11.04
C SER A 61 3.40 19.67 -10.34
N PRO A 62 2.66 20.80 -10.42
CA PRO A 62 2.98 21.99 -9.64
C PRO A 62 2.88 21.75 -8.13
N ILE A 63 1.89 20.96 -7.69
CA ILE A 63 1.71 20.60 -6.28
C ILE A 63 2.89 19.72 -5.81
N PHE A 64 3.33 18.78 -6.63
CA PHE A 64 4.54 17.99 -6.34
C PHE A 64 5.76 18.86 -6.10
N LEU A 65 5.96 19.88 -6.94
CA LEU A 65 7.08 20.81 -6.80
C LEU A 65 7.00 21.61 -5.50
N ILE A 66 5.82 22.17 -5.19
CA ILE A 66 5.59 22.93 -3.94
C ILE A 66 5.88 22.06 -2.72
N ILE A 67 5.34 20.84 -2.69
CA ILE A 67 5.56 19.89 -1.58
C ILE A 67 7.05 19.53 -1.48
N ALA A 68 7.72 19.28 -2.60
CA ALA A 68 9.14 18.93 -2.62
C ALA A 68 10.02 20.06 -2.04
N ILE A 69 9.74 21.30 -2.42
CA ILE A 69 10.42 22.50 -1.89
C ILE A 69 10.15 22.63 -0.38
N ALA A 70 8.90 22.51 0.05
CA ALA A 70 8.52 22.62 1.45
C ALA A 70 9.23 21.57 2.32
N ILE A 71 9.29 20.29 1.88
CA ILE A 71 10.03 19.23 2.58
C ILE A 71 11.53 19.57 2.68
N LYS A 72 12.11 20.12 1.62
CA LYS A 72 13.55 20.47 1.59
C LYS A 72 13.88 21.66 2.51
N ILE A 73 12.98 22.63 2.63
CA ILE A 73 13.13 23.77 3.53
C ILE A 73 13.04 23.30 5.00
N GLU A 74 12.07 22.43 5.32
CA GLU A 74 11.87 21.98 6.70
C GLU A 74 12.96 21.05 7.20
N SER A 75 13.48 20.16 6.35
CA SER A 75 14.45 19.16 6.78
C SER A 75 15.39 18.71 5.66
N LYS A 76 16.68 18.53 5.98
CA LYS A 76 17.69 17.98 5.07
C LYS A 76 17.32 16.53 4.66
N GLY A 77 17.71 16.14 3.43
CA GLY A 77 17.57 14.76 2.95
C GLY A 77 16.65 14.57 1.74
N PRO A 78 16.31 13.32 1.36
CA PRO A 78 15.50 13.03 0.17
C PRO A 78 14.07 13.50 0.34
N VAL A 79 13.44 13.95 -0.77
CA VAL A 79 12.02 14.35 -0.80
C VAL A 79 11.11 13.13 -0.71
N PHE A 80 11.52 12.03 -1.33
CA PHE A 80 10.74 10.80 -1.41
C PHE A 80 11.22 9.74 -0.43
N PHE A 81 10.28 9.01 0.12
CA PHE A 81 10.45 7.82 0.91
C PHE A 81 9.89 6.61 0.16
N LYS A 82 10.50 5.45 0.33
CA LYS A 82 10.04 4.18 -0.26
C LYS A 82 9.63 3.24 0.85
N HIS A 83 8.35 2.88 0.87
CA HIS A 83 7.80 1.95 1.86
C HIS A 83 7.63 0.57 1.23
N THR A 84 8.25 -0.45 1.81
CA THR A 84 8.14 -1.83 1.34
C THR A 84 6.76 -2.40 1.69
N ARG A 85 6.11 -3.04 0.71
CA ARG A 85 4.82 -3.70 0.84
C ARG A 85 4.80 -4.98 0.01
N ILE A 86 3.80 -5.82 0.25
CA ILE A 86 3.53 -7.01 -0.54
C ILE A 86 2.49 -6.64 -1.59
N GLY A 87 2.80 -6.92 -2.83
CA GLY A 87 1.95 -6.72 -4.00
C GLY A 87 1.34 -8.01 -4.51
N LYS A 88 0.84 -7.96 -5.73
CA LYS A 88 0.25 -9.11 -6.42
C LYS A 88 1.24 -10.29 -6.50
N ASN A 89 0.72 -11.50 -6.30
CA ASN A 89 1.46 -12.76 -6.32
C ASN A 89 2.65 -12.76 -5.33
N GLY A 90 2.53 -12.05 -4.18
CA GLY A 90 3.58 -11.97 -3.19
C GLY A 90 4.80 -11.10 -3.57
N LYS A 91 4.78 -10.43 -4.73
CA LYS A 91 5.88 -9.58 -5.19
C LYS A 91 6.14 -8.45 -4.20
N ILE A 92 7.38 -8.27 -3.79
CA ILE A 92 7.78 -7.13 -2.98
C ILE A 92 7.76 -5.86 -3.82
N ILE A 93 6.96 -4.89 -3.41
CA ILE A 93 6.83 -3.59 -4.06
C ILE A 93 7.31 -2.47 -3.15
N LYS A 94 7.86 -1.41 -3.74
CA LYS A 94 8.28 -0.20 -3.03
C LYS A 94 7.33 0.95 -3.36
N LEU A 95 6.44 1.28 -2.42
CA LEU A 95 5.51 2.39 -2.56
C LEU A 95 6.22 3.72 -2.39
N TYR A 96 6.10 4.60 -3.36
CA TYR A 96 6.64 5.95 -3.28
C TYR A 96 5.72 6.83 -2.44
N LYS A 97 6.32 7.58 -1.52
CA LYS A 97 5.63 8.58 -0.71
C LYS A 97 6.49 9.84 -0.60
N PHE A 98 5.87 10.97 -0.36
CA PHE A 98 6.61 12.11 0.16
C PHE A 98 7.09 11.82 1.58
N ARG A 99 8.32 12.25 1.89
CA ARG A 99 8.86 12.11 3.23
C ARG A 99 8.08 12.99 4.21
N SER A 100 7.47 12.37 5.20
CA SER A 100 6.67 13.01 6.25
C SER A 100 7.30 12.87 7.63
N MET A 101 8.47 12.21 7.73
CA MET A 101 9.22 11.99 8.96
C MET A 101 10.66 12.50 8.81
N VAL A 102 11.32 12.74 9.93
CA VAL A 102 12.76 13.04 9.99
C VAL A 102 13.59 11.86 9.48
N ILE A 103 14.85 12.11 9.07
CA ILE A 103 15.70 11.07 8.47
C ILE A 103 16.03 9.95 9.46
N ASN A 104 16.26 10.31 10.72
CA ASN A 104 16.61 9.38 11.81
C ASN A 104 15.36 8.83 12.53
N ALA A 105 14.19 8.76 11.84
CA ALA A 105 12.93 8.31 12.42
C ALA A 105 13.00 6.89 13.03
N GLU A 106 13.78 5.99 12.45
CA GLU A 106 13.98 4.62 12.97
C GLU A 106 14.84 4.63 14.25
N GLU A 107 15.84 5.49 14.32
CA GLU A 107 16.68 5.63 15.52
C GLU A 107 15.87 6.21 16.69
N LEU A 108 14.96 7.14 16.41
CA LEU A 108 14.08 7.74 17.41
C LEU A 108 13.10 6.76 18.06
N ILE A 109 12.84 5.60 17.45
CA ILE A 109 12.03 4.54 18.08
C ILE A 109 12.72 4.05 19.37
N LYS A 110 14.08 4.02 19.41
CA LYS A 110 14.85 3.60 20.58
C LYS A 110 14.71 4.56 21.77
N SER A 111 14.31 5.80 21.52
CA SER A 111 14.11 6.84 22.54
C SER A 111 12.65 7.00 22.97
N PHE A 112 11.75 6.12 22.53
CA PHE A 112 10.35 6.16 22.94
C PHE A 112 10.21 5.84 24.43
N THR A 113 9.28 6.54 25.10
CA THR A 113 8.89 6.18 26.47
C THR A 113 8.23 4.80 26.49
N PRO A 114 8.16 4.12 27.66
CA PRO A 114 7.46 2.84 27.77
C PRO A 114 6.02 2.89 27.24
N GLU A 115 5.30 3.99 27.51
CA GLU A 115 3.93 4.22 27.06
C GLU A 115 3.85 4.36 25.54
N GLN A 116 4.75 5.16 24.95
CA GLN A 116 4.87 5.31 23.50
C GLN A 116 5.22 4.00 22.81
N MET A 117 6.13 3.22 23.41
CA MET A 117 6.50 1.91 22.88
C MET A 117 5.33 0.93 22.92
N LYS A 118 4.52 0.95 23.98
CA LYS A 118 3.31 0.13 24.09
C LYS A 118 2.30 0.50 22.99
N GLU A 119 1.96 1.80 22.88
CA GLU A 119 1.06 2.31 21.84
C GLU A 119 1.56 1.94 20.43
N TYR A 120 2.88 2.08 20.19
CA TYR A 120 3.49 1.77 18.91
C TYR A 120 3.42 0.28 18.56
N LYS A 121 3.63 -0.62 19.52
CA LYS A 121 3.53 -2.07 19.30
C LYS A 121 2.09 -2.53 19.02
N GLU A 122 1.12 -1.89 19.64
CA GLU A 122 -0.30 -2.22 19.45
C GLU A 122 -0.84 -1.70 18.10
N ASN A 123 -0.49 -0.47 17.72
CA ASN A 123 -1.12 0.24 16.63
C ASN A 123 -0.19 0.55 15.44
N TYR A 124 1.12 0.31 15.56
CA TYR A 124 2.16 0.76 14.62
C TYR A 124 2.12 2.28 14.34
N LYS A 125 1.47 3.04 15.23
CA LYS A 125 1.28 4.49 15.16
C LYS A 125 1.32 5.05 16.57
N LEU A 126 1.73 6.33 16.67
CA LEU A 126 1.59 7.12 17.88
C LEU A 126 0.61 8.28 17.62
N THR A 127 -0.19 8.62 18.60
CA THR A 127 -1.10 9.78 18.56
C THR A 127 -0.32 11.08 18.36
N ASN A 128 0.80 11.23 19.09
CA ASN A 128 1.74 12.33 18.94
C ASN A 128 3.14 11.77 18.61
N ASP A 129 3.34 11.43 17.35
CA ASP A 129 4.59 10.85 16.89
C ASP A 129 5.67 11.93 16.70
N PRO A 130 6.74 11.95 17.54
CA PRO A 130 7.80 12.96 17.48
C PRO A 130 8.64 12.89 16.20
N ARG A 131 8.52 11.81 15.44
CA ARG A 131 9.24 11.61 14.19
C ARG A 131 8.61 12.39 13.04
N ILE A 132 7.34 12.78 13.16
CA ILE A 132 6.59 13.44 12.09
C ILE A 132 6.95 14.93 12.05
N THR A 133 7.38 15.44 10.89
CA THR A 133 7.66 16.86 10.69
C THR A 133 6.36 17.67 10.63
N LYS A 134 6.43 19.01 10.77
CA LYS A 134 5.22 19.86 10.70
C LYS A 134 4.53 19.73 9.35
N ILE A 135 5.30 19.80 8.25
CA ILE A 135 4.81 19.59 6.89
C ILE A 135 4.31 18.14 6.75
N GLY A 136 5.05 17.18 7.30
CA GLY A 136 4.64 15.78 7.33
C GLY A 136 3.29 15.56 8.00
N LYS A 137 2.97 16.27 9.08
CA LYS A 137 1.66 16.22 9.73
C LYS A 137 0.53 16.71 8.80
N PHE A 138 0.76 17.80 8.08
CA PHE A 138 -0.18 18.30 7.08
C PHE A 138 -0.37 17.30 5.93
N LEU A 139 0.74 16.78 5.36
CA LEU A 139 0.70 15.81 4.26
C LEU A 139 -0.07 14.54 4.63
N ARG A 140 0.14 13.99 5.83
CA ARG A 140 -0.58 12.81 6.33
C ARG A 140 -2.05 13.08 6.58
N LYS A 141 -2.39 14.25 7.12
CA LYS A 141 -3.79 14.65 7.36
C LYS A 141 -4.58 14.76 6.05
N THR A 142 -3.93 15.23 4.98
CA THR A 142 -4.52 15.42 3.66
C THR A 142 -4.30 14.25 2.71
N SER A 143 -3.56 13.22 3.13
CA SER A 143 -3.12 12.09 2.30
C SER A 143 -2.27 12.51 1.08
N LEU A 144 -1.77 13.75 1.03
CA LEU A 144 -0.91 14.23 -0.05
C LEU A 144 0.47 13.53 -0.06
N ASP A 145 0.89 12.95 1.07
CA ASP A 145 2.10 12.13 1.14
C ASP A 145 2.05 10.91 0.23
N GLU A 146 0.86 10.45 -0.16
CA GLU A 146 0.66 9.27 -1.00
C GLU A 146 0.61 9.58 -2.51
N LEU A 147 0.55 10.86 -2.92
CA LEU A 147 0.52 11.23 -4.34
C LEU A 147 1.64 10.60 -5.20
N PRO A 148 2.89 10.41 -4.73
CA PRO A 148 3.91 9.74 -5.51
C PRO A 148 3.60 8.28 -5.88
N GLN A 149 2.60 7.64 -5.25
CA GLN A 149 2.13 6.31 -5.63
C GLN A 149 1.49 6.28 -7.02
N LEU A 150 1.13 7.42 -7.62
CA LEU A 150 0.77 7.51 -9.04
C LEU A 150 1.84 6.90 -9.95
N LEU A 151 3.12 7.03 -9.59
CA LEU A 151 4.22 6.37 -10.28
C LEU A 151 4.19 4.84 -10.13
N ASN A 152 3.74 4.33 -8.98
CA ASN A 152 3.56 2.88 -8.79
C ASN A 152 2.40 2.35 -9.64
N ILE A 153 1.34 3.16 -9.84
CA ILE A 153 0.24 2.80 -10.72
C ILE A 153 0.74 2.71 -12.16
N ILE A 154 1.47 3.70 -12.65
CA ILE A 154 2.05 3.69 -14.01
C ILE A 154 2.99 2.49 -14.20
N LYS A 155 3.78 2.11 -13.19
CA LYS A 155 4.67 0.93 -13.23
C LYS A 155 3.91 -0.41 -13.19
N GLY A 156 2.67 -0.43 -12.70
CA GLY A 156 1.87 -1.65 -12.53
C GLY A 156 2.06 -2.34 -11.18
N ASP A 157 2.74 -1.72 -10.23
CA ASP A 157 2.84 -2.20 -8.86
C ASP A 157 1.52 -1.98 -8.09
N LEU A 158 0.78 -0.92 -8.47
CA LEU A 158 -0.55 -0.56 -7.94
C LEU A 158 -1.57 -0.37 -9.06
N SER A 159 -2.84 -0.40 -8.66
CA SER A 159 -4.03 0.09 -9.37
C SER A 159 -4.56 1.33 -8.64
N ILE A 160 -5.43 2.11 -9.28
CA ILE A 160 -6.16 3.19 -8.59
C ILE A 160 -7.06 2.56 -7.52
N ILE A 161 -7.84 1.55 -7.90
CA ILE A 161 -8.77 0.85 -7.01
C ILE A 161 -8.34 -0.60 -6.83
N GLY A 162 -8.20 -1.04 -5.60
CA GLY A 162 -7.81 -2.40 -5.24
C GLY A 162 -7.70 -2.57 -3.72
N PRO A 163 -7.44 -3.79 -3.24
CA PRO A 163 -7.18 -4.03 -1.84
C PRO A 163 -5.93 -3.28 -1.37
N ARG A 164 -5.92 -2.84 -0.11
CA ARG A 164 -4.79 -2.09 0.44
C ARG A 164 -3.53 -2.96 0.50
N PRO A 165 -2.38 -2.50 -0.03
CA PRO A 165 -1.12 -3.24 0.09
C PRO A 165 -0.69 -3.35 1.55
N VAL A 166 -0.39 -4.56 1.99
CA VAL A 166 -0.06 -4.92 3.38
C VAL A 166 1.44 -5.12 3.59
N VAL A 167 1.87 -5.08 4.86
CA VAL A 167 3.18 -5.58 5.28
C VAL A 167 3.07 -7.07 5.58
N THR A 168 4.22 -7.74 5.72
CA THR A 168 4.31 -9.18 5.96
C THR A 168 3.52 -9.63 7.19
N ASP A 169 3.60 -8.90 8.31
CA ASP A 169 2.86 -9.25 9.52
C ASP A 169 1.34 -9.10 9.38
N GLU A 170 0.89 -8.12 8.59
CA GLU A 170 -0.53 -7.99 8.26
C GLU A 170 -1.01 -9.14 7.37
N LEU A 171 -0.17 -9.64 6.46
CA LEU A 171 -0.50 -10.74 5.56
C LEU A 171 -0.85 -12.02 6.31
N LYS A 172 -0.12 -12.32 7.39
CA LYS A 172 -0.38 -13.49 8.26
C LYS A 172 -1.83 -13.55 8.76
N LYS A 173 -2.48 -12.40 8.94
CA LYS A 173 -3.87 -12.32 9.43
C LYS A 173 -4.90 -12.82 8.41
N TYR A 174 -4.54 -12.87 7.12
CA TYR A 174 -5.43 -13.38 6.07
C TYR A 174 -5.53 -14.91 6.07
N GLY A 175 -4.60 -15.65 6.70
CA GLY A 175 -4.64 -17.10 6.83
C GLY A 175 -4.92 -17.80 5.50
N ALA A 176 -5.93 -18.65 5.44
CA ALA A 176 -6.33 -19.39 4.23
C ALA A 176 -6.75 -18.47 3.05
N ASN A 177 -7.06 -17.19 3.29
CA ASN A 177 -7.43 -16.24 2.25
C ASN A 177 -6.22 -15.49 1.66
N THR A 178 -5.00 -15.80 2.07
CA THR A 178 -3.78 -15.12 1.64
C THR A 178 -3.60 -15.17 0.13
N GLU A 179 -3.74 -16.34 -0.48
CA GLU A 179 -3.63 -16.53 -1.93
C GLU A 179 -4.65 -15.69 -2.69
N LYS A 180 -5.91 -15.74 -2.26
CA LYS A 180 -6.99 -14.96 -2.81
C LYS A 180 -6.68 -13.46 -2.72
N PHE A 181 -6.23 -12.99 -1.57
CA PHE A 181 -5.85 -11.59 -1.36
C PHE A 181 -4.71 -11.16 -2.31
N LEU A 182 -3.70 -11.99 -2.48
CA LEU A 182 -2.56 -11.73 -3.36
C LEU A 182 -2.85 -11.93 -4.85
N SER A 183 -3.99 -12.51 -5.22
CA SER A 183 -4.34 -12.78 -6.62
C SER A 183 -4.56 -11.52 -7.46
N VAL A 184 -4.78 -10.36 -6.83
CA VAL A 184 -5.11 -9.09 -7.48
C VAL A 184 -4.06 -8.01 -7.22
N THR A 185 -3.99 -7.01 -8.11
CA THR A 185 -3.12 -5.85 -7.91
C THR A 185 -3.67 -4.98 -6.78
N PRO A 186 -2.86 -4.63 -5.77
CA PRO A 186 -3.30 -3.75 -4.69
C PRO A 186 -3.61 -2.33 -5.21
N GLY A 187 -4.44 -1.58 -4.47
CA GLY A 187 -4.91 -0.26 -4.85
C GLY A 187 -4.30 0.88 -4.05
N LEU A 188 -4.29 2.07 -4.66
CA LEU A 188 -4.08 3.34 -3.96
C LEU A 188 -5.27 3.65 -3.05
N THR A 189 -6.48 3.39 -3.53
CA THR A 189 -7.72 3.36 -2.76
C THR A 189 -8.45 2.04 -2.99
N GLY A 190 -9.55 1.78 -2.28
CA GLY A 190 -10.30 0.54 -2.41
C GLY A 190 -11.61 0.54 -1.65
N TYR A 191 -12.34 -0.57 -1.75
CA TYR A 191 -13.66 -0.73 -1.17
C TYR A 191 -13.69 -0.45 0.34
N TRP A 192 -12.71 -0.97 1.09
CA TRP A 192 -12.57 -0.67 2.51
C TRP A 192 -12.33 0.82 2.78
N ALA A 193 -11.45 1.46 2.01
CA ALA A 193 -11.12 2.87 2.19
C ALA A 193 -12.32 3.79 1.91
N ALA A 194 -13.22 3.40 1.00
CA ALA A 194 -14.45 4.14 0.68
C ALA A 194 -15.58 3.90 1.71
N ASN A 195 -15.66 2.70 2.32
CA ASN A 195 -16.84 2.28 3.10
C ASN A 195 -16.61 2.19 4.62
N GLY A 196 -15.42 2.43 5.14
CA GLY A 196 -15.21 2.28 6.59
C GLY A 196 -13.92 2.90 7.10
N ARG A 197 -12.84 2.78 6.35
CA ARG A 197 -11.52 3.33 6.66
C ARG A 197 -11.12 3.09 8.12
N SER A 198 -11.03 4.15 8.93
CA SER A 198 -10.60 4.09 10.33
C SER A 198 -11.69 3.69 11.34
N CYS A 199 -12.94 3.53 10.89
CA CYS A 199 -14.07 3.17 11.76
C CYS A 199 -14.33 1.65 11.78
N THR A 200 -13.49 0.83 11.15
CA THR A 200 -13.65 -0.62 11.05
C THR A 200 -12.58 -1.37 11.82
N THR A 201 -12.94 -2.56 12.33
CA THR A 201 -11.97 -3.52 12.89
C THR A 201 -11.10 -4.09 11.76
N TYR A 202 -10.01 -4.76 12.13
CA TYR A 202 -9.16 -5.41 11.13
C TYR A 202 -9.88 -6.54 10.39
N GLU A 203 -10.73 -7.31 11.08
CA GLU A 203 -11.57 -8.38 10.51
C GLU A 203 -12.57 -7.82 9.50
N GLN A 204 -13.27 -6.74 9.85
CA GLN A 204 -14.19 -6.05 8.93
C GLN A 204 -13.46 -5.54 7.69
N ARG A 205 -12.25 -4.98 7.87
CA ARG A 205 -11.40 -4.58 6.75
C ARG A 205 -11.11 -5.77 5.84
N MET A 206 -10.63 -6.89 6.40
CA MET A 206 -10.33 -8.10 5.61
C MET A 206 -11.55 -8.59 4.84
N GLN A 207 -12.73 -8.63 5.46
CA GLN A 207 -13.98 -9.01 4.80
C GLN A 207 -14.32 -8.08 3.64
N MET A 208 -14.17 -6.77 3.81
CA MET A 208 -14.40 -5.77 2.75
C MET A 208 -13.40 -5.92 1.59
N GLU A 209 -12.13 -6.20 1.88
CA GLU A 209 -11.10 -6.43 0.85
C GLU A 209 -11.37 -7.72 0.06
N LEU A 210 -11.75 -8.80 0.75
CA LEU A 210 -12.12 -10.07 0.12
C LEU A 210 -13.43 -9.94 -0.69
N TYR A 211 -14.41 -9.22 -0.18
CA TYR A 211 -15.65 -8.92 -0.90
C TYR A 211 -15.38 -8.18 -2.23
N TYR A 212 -14.49 -7.18 -2.20
CA TYR A 212 -14.08 -6.49 -3.43
C TYR A 212 -13.45 -7.47 -4.44
N ILE A 213 -12.58 -8.37 -3.97
CA ILE A 213 -11.91 -9.36 -4.82
C ILE A 213 -12.91 -10.32 -5.47
N ASP A 214 -13.96 -10.74 -4.73
CA ASP A 214 -15.02 -11.60 -5.26
C ASP A 214 -15.90 -10.91 -6.30
N ASN A 215 -16.06 -9.60 -6.19
CA ASN A 215 -16.96 -8.81 -7.01
C ASN A 215 -16.24 -7.90 -8.01
N LEU A 216 -15.01 -8.27 -8.42
CA LEU A 216 -14.20 -7.52 -9.37
C LEU A 216 -14.98 -7.24 -10.66
N SER A 217 -15.25 -5.96 -10.92
CA SER A 217 -15.91 -5.49 -12.12
C SER A 217 -15.73 -3.98 -12.28
N LEU A 218 -15.91 -3.47 -13.51
CA LEU A 218 -15.91 -2.03 -13.76
C LEU A 218 -17.00 -1.31 -12.94
N LYS A 219 -18.17 -1.96 -12.77
CA LYS A 219 -19.26 -1.43 -11.94
C LYS A 219 -18.84 -1.29 -10.47
N MET A 220 -18.10 -2.27 -9.94
CA MET A 220 -17.58 -2.21 -8.57
C MET A 220 -16.53 -1.09 -8.42
N ASP A 221 -15.64 -0.92 -9.40
CA ASP A 221 -14.66 0.17 -9.38
C ASP A 221 -15.33 1.54 -9.40
N ILE A 222 -16.33 1.72 -10.27
CA ILE A 222 -17.14 2.96 -10.32
C ILE A 222 -17.81 3.22 -8.96
N LYS A 223 -18.41 2.19 -8.34
CA LYS A 223 -19.05 2.30 -7.03
C LYS A 223 -18.08 2.70 -5.91
N VAL A 224 -16.81 2.29 -6.00
CA VAL A 224 -15.78 2.66 -5.04
C VAL A 224 -15.27 4.08 -5.25
N PHE A 225 -15.33 4.57 -6.49
CA PHE A 225 -14.84 5.90 -6.85
C PHE A 225 -15.82 7.02 -6.48
N PHE A 226 -17.13 6.75 -6.55
CA PHE A 226 -18.24 7.66 -6.23
C PHE A 226 -19.02 7.24 -4.98
#